data_046aa078d68806962268e6b1cb5807bb
#
_entry.id   046aa078d68806962268e6b1cb5807bb
#
_cell.length_a   1.000
_cell.length_b   1.000
_cell.length_c   1.000
_cell.angle_alpha   90.00
_cell.angle_beta   90.00
_cell.angle_gamma   90.00
#
_symmetry.space_group_name_H-M   'P 1'
#
loop_
_entity.id
_entity.type
_entity.pdbx_description
1 polymer ?
#
loop_
_entity_poly.entity_id
_entity_poly.type
_entity_poly.pdbx_seq_one_letter_code
_entity_poly.pdbx_strand_id
1 'polypeptide(L)'
;MLHYEAGHWDFVKGNVEPGETEQETAVRELKEETGIADARFIDGFKERITYFYKRQGSTVSKEVVFFLMETRTTDVKLSYEHIGFDWLPYEQAMKKLTFKNARDILQKAHEYLKNHGLVA
;
A
#
# COMPACT_ATOMS: atom_id res chain seq x y z
N MET A 1 5.92 3.59 3.99
CA MET A 1 6.45 2.72 2.91
C MET A 1 7.29 1.61 3.50
N LEU A 2 7.29 0.49 2.86
CA LEU A 2 8.07 -0.68 3.25
C LEU A 2 9.23 -0.92 2.28
N HIS A 3 10.37 -1.31 2.84
CA HIS A 3 11.53 -1.72 2.05
C HIS A 3 11.54 -3.24 1.99
N TYR A 4 11.31 -3.78 0.81
CA TYR A 4 11.21 -5.22 0.58
C TYR A 4 12.58 -5.86 0.45
N GLU A 5 12.69 -7.12 0.81
CA GLU A 5 13.95 -7.86 0.76
C GLU A 5 14.58 -7.87 -0.63
N ALA A 6 13.75 -7.85 -1.68
CA ALA A 6 14.21 -7.75 -3.06
C ALA A 6 14.81 -6.39 -3.44
N GLY A 7 14.73 -5.39 -2.57
CA GLY A 7 15.36 -4.07 -2.73
C GLY A 7 14.42 -2.93 -3.11
N HIS A 8 13.19 -3.19 -3.48
CA HIS A 8 12.26 -2.12 -3.87
C HIS A 8 11.53 -1.52 -2.66
N TRP A 9 11.00 -0.32 -2.84
CA TRP A 9 10.14 0.37 -1.89
C TRP A 9 8.72 0.42 -2.44
N ASP A 10 7.74 0.04 -1.63
CA ASP A 10 6.35 -0.03 -2.04
C ASP A 10 5.44 0.06 -0.82
N PHE A 11 4.12 0.06 -1.06
CA PHE A 11 3.11 0.04 -0.02
C PHE A 11 2.84 -1.37 0.48
N VAL A 12 2.14 -1.44 1.62
CA VAL A 12 1.54 -2.69 2.09
C VAL A 12 0.56 -3.20 1.05
N LYS A 13 0.68 -4.44 0.67
CA LYS A 13 -0.24 -5.08 -0.27
C LYS A 13 -0.26 -6.59 -0.05
N GLY A 14 -1.36 -7.22 -0.42
CA GLY A 14 -1.50 -8.66 -0.32
C GLY A 14 -2.67 -9.17 -1.12
N ASN A 15 -2.83 -10.49 -1.14
CA ASN A 15 -3.88 -11.17 -1.90
C ASN A 15 -5.12 -11.38 -1.03
N VAL A 16 -6.29 -11.23 -1.66
CA VAL A 16 -7.58 -11.54 -1.03
C VAL A 16 -7.65 -13.06 -0.79
N GLU A 17 -7.90 -13.44 0.45
CA GLU A 17 -8.08 -14.84 0.81
C GLU A 17 -9.56 -15.23 0.70
N PRO A 18 -9.87 -16.56 0.56
CA PRO A 18 -11.26 -17.01 0.49
C PRO A 18 -12.08 -16.52 1.66
N GLY A 19 -13.26 -15.96 1.38
CA GLY A 19 -14.16 -15.42 2.38
C GLY A 19 -13.83 -14.02 2.88
N GLU A 20 -12.74 -13.41 2.40
CA GLU A 20 -12.36 -12.05 2.76
C GLU A 20 -12.93 -11.04 1.78
N THR A 21 -13.34 -9.86 2.28
CA THR A 21 -13.55 -8.69 1.43
C THR A 21 -12.20 -8.02 1.15
N GLU A 22 -12.18 -7.13 0.16
CA GLU A 22 -10.98 -6.37 -0.16
C GLU A 22 -10.53 -5.49 1.02
N GLN A 23 -11.48 -4.91 1.76
CA GLN A 23 -11.16 -4.11 2.95
C GLN A 23 -10.61 -4.97 4.08
N GLU A 24 -11.17 -6.17 4.29
CA GLU A 24 -10.65 -7.11 5.28
C GLU A 24 -9.21 -7.53 4.94
N THR A 25 -8.92 -7.74 3.67
CA THR A 25 -7.57 -8.03 3.21
C THR A 25 -6.62 -6.89 3.56
N ALA A 26 -7.01 -5.64 3.28
CA ALA A 26 -6.18 -4.47 3.58
C ALA A 26 -5.85 -4.37 5.07
N VAL A 27 -6.82 -4.57 5.93
CA VAL A 27 -6.64 -4.54 7.39
C VAL A 27 -5.71 -5.66 7.84
N ARG A 28 -5.93 -6.87 7.35
CA ARG A 28 -5.12 -8.04 7.71
C ARG A 28 -3.66 -7.88 7.28
N GLU A 29 -3.44 -7.49 6.03
CA GLU A 29 -2.09 -7.31 5.50
C GLU A 29 -1.34 -6.20 6.21
N LEU A 30 -2.00 -5.10 6.53
CA LEU A 30 -1.39 -4.01 7.27
C LEU A 30 -0.91 -4.50 8.64
N LYS A 31 -1.75 -5.25 9.36
CA LYS A 31 -1.41 -5.79 10.66
C LYS A 31 -0.28 -6.82 10.59
N GLU A 32 -0.34 -7.74 9.61
CA GLU A 32 0.68 -8.76 9.44
C GLU A 32 2.04 -8.16 9.08
N GLU A 33 2.06 -7.17 8.20
CA GLU A 33 3.29 -6.59 7.68
C GLU A 33 3.88 -5.49 8.56
N THR A 34 3.07 -4.80 9.36
CA THR A 34 3.52 -3.64 10.13
C THR A 34 3.15 -3.68 11.61
N GLY A 35 2.23 -4.55 12.02
CA GLY A 35 1.71 -4.57 13.38
C GLY A 35 0.69 -3.47 13.67
N ILE A 36 0.37 -2.61 12.71
CA ILE A 36 -0.59 -1.51 12.91
C ILE A 36 -2.01 -2.06 12.92
N ALA A 37 -2.76 -1.77 13.99
CA ALA A 37 -4.13 -2.23 14.18
C ALA A 37 -5.13 -1.09 14.37
N ASP A 38 -4.69 0.15 14.51
CA ASP A 38 -5.53 1.32 14.77
C ASP A 38 -5.87 2.12 13.50
N ALA A 39 -5.54 1.62 12.33
CA ALA A 39 -5.79 2.32 11.08
C ALA A 39 -7.28 2.39 10.76
N ARG A 40 -7.72 3.55 10.28
CA ARG A 40 -9.10 3.79 9.87
C ARG A 40 -9.15 4.16 8.40
N PHE A 41 -10.13 3.62 7.68
CA PHE A 41 -10.34 3.96 6.28
C PHE A 41 -10.76 5.42 6.12
N ILE A 42 -10.18 6.07 5.12
CA ILE A 42 -10.68 7.34 4.63
C ILE A 42 -11.64 7.01 3.49
N ASP A 43 -12.93 7.22 3.73
CA ASP A 43 -13.98 6.80 2.80
C ASP A 43 -13.87 7.50 1.45
N GLY A 44 -14.24 6.78 0.40
CA GLY A 44 -14.33 7.30 -0.94
C GLY A 44 -13.07 7.12 -1.78
N PHE A 45 -11.96 6.67 -1.21
CA PHE A 45 -10.77 6.36 -1.99
C PHE A 45 -10.60 4.86 -2.16
N LYS A 46 -10.59 4.42 -3.41
CA LYS A 46 -10.34 3.04 -3.80
C LYS A 46 -9.77 3.04 -5.20
N GLU A 47 -8.56 2.56 -5.35
CA GLU A 47 -7.90 2.46 -6.65
C GLU A 47 -7.46 1.04 -6.91
N ARG A 48 -7.65 0.61 -8.14
CA ARG A 48 -7.35 -0.75 -8.58
C ARG A 48 -6.31 -0.69 -9.69
N ILE A 49 -5.25 -1.48 -9.54
CA ILE A 49 -4.27 -1.64 -10.60
C ILE A 49 -4.18 -3.11 -10.98
N THR A 50 -3.96 -3.35 -12.26
CA THR A 50 -3.72 -4.69 -12.80
C THR A 50 -2.36 -4.69 -13.44
N TYR A 51 -1.54 -5.69 -13.12
CA TYR A 51 -0.27 -5.87 -13.79
C TYR A 51 -0.06 -7.33 -14.15
N PHE A 52 0.81 -7.54 -15.13
CA PHE A 52 1.07 -8.85 -15.70
C PHE A 52 2.50 -9.24 -15.41
N TYR A 53 2.71 -10.52 -15.14
CA TYR A 53 4.04 -11.08 -14.97
C TYR A 53 4.07 -12.49 -15.56
N LYS A 54 5.27 -12.97 -15.84
CA LYS A 54 5.44 -14.33 -16.39
C LYS A 54 5.83 -15.29 -15.28
N ARG A 55 5.17 -16.43 -15.28
CA ARG A 55 5.46 -17.52 -14.37
C ARG A 55 5.39 -18.83 -15.12
N GLN A 56 6.50 -19.58 -15.13
CA GLN A 56 6.58 -20.87 -15.82
C GLN A 56 6.14 -20.82 -17.29
N GLY A 57 6.52 -19.74 -17.98
CA GLY A 57 6.21 -19.55 -19.39
C GLY A 57 4.79 -19.03 -19.67
N SER A 58 3.95 -18.87 -18.67
CA SER A 58 2.60 -18.33 -18.81
C SER A 58 2.53 -16.90 -18.32
N THR A 59 1.68 -16.09 -18.95
CA THR A 59 1.38 -14.73 -18.47
C THR A 59 0.30 -14.80 -17.41
N VAL A 60 0.59 -14.23 -16.24
CA VAL A 60 -0.35 -14.15 -15.11
C VAL A 60 -0.72 -12.69 -14.89
N SER A 61 -2.01 -12.42 -14.73
CA SER A 61 -2.47 -11.10 -14.31
C SER A 61 -2.69 -11.07 -12.81
N LYS A 62 -2.30 -9.96 -12.19
CA LYS A 62 -2.54 -9.72 -10.77
C LYS A 62 -3.23 -8.37 -10.58
N GLU A 63 -4.28 -8.39 -9.78
CA GLU A 63 -5.02 -7.19 -9.43
C GLU A 63 -4.77 -6.83 -7.98
N VAL A 64 -4.47 -5.55 -7.75
CA VAL A 64 -4.27 -5.02 -6.40
C VAL A 64 -5.20 -3.84 -6.20
N VAL A 65 -5.92 -3.85 -5.08
CA VAL A 65 -6.81 -2.76 -4.69
C VAL A 65 -6.15 -1.99 -3.56
N PHE A 66 -6.07 -0.67 -3.73
CA PHE A 66 -5.50 0.22 -2.74
C PHE A 66 -6.58 1.04 -2.06
N PHE A 67 -6.47 1.13 -0.75
CA PHE A 67 -7.30 1.99 0.08
C PHE A 67 -6.42 3.04 0.75
N LEU A 68 -7.05 4.09 1.23
CA LEU A 68 -6.39 5.13 1.99
C LEU A 68 -6.82 4.99 3.45
N MET A 69 -5.84 4.91 4.34
CA MET A 69 -6.09 4.77 5.78
C MET A 69 -5.27 5.78 6.57
N GLU A 70 -5.82 6.17 7.71
CA GLU A 70 -5.15 7.04 8.67
C GLU A 70 -4.81 6.25 9.93
N THR A 71 -3.60 6.41 10.43
CA THR A 71 -3.15 5.79 11.67
C THR A 71 -2.40 6.81 12.53
N ARG A 72 -2.44 6.62 13.84
CA ARG A 72 -1.63 7.38 14.78
C ARG A 72 -0.40 6.58 15.26
N THR A 73 -0.31 5.32 14.86
CA THR A 73 0.79 4.44 15.23
C THR A 73 1.94 4.64 14.27
N THR A 74 3.09 5.04 14.77
CA THR A 74 4.32 5.20 13.97
C THR A 74 5.30 4.05 14.17
N ASP A 75 5.14 3.27 15.23
CA ASP A 75 5.97 2.09 15.47
C ASP A 75 5.55 0.95 14.55
N VAL A 76 6.49 0.47 13.77
CA VAL A 76 6.27 -0.60 12.80
C VAL A 76 7.05 -1.83 13.21
N LYS A 77 6.35 -2.97 13.31
CA LYS A 77 6.96 -4.28 13.53
C LYS A 77 6.97 -5.03 12.22
N LEU A 78 8.12 -5.07 11.58
CA LEU A 78 8.24 -5.65 10.25
C LEU A 78 8.09 -7.18 10.27
N SER A 79 7.42 -7.70 9.25
CA SER A 79 7.47 -9.12 8.95
C SER A 79 8.84 -9.48 8.35
N TYR A 80 9.10 -10.78 8.22
CA TYR A 80 10.37 -11.25 7.66
C TYR A 80 10.59 -10.88 6.19
N GLU A 81 9.52 -10.47 5.49
CA GLU A 81 9.60 -10.09 4.07
C GLU A 81 10.17 -8.68 3.86
N HIS A 82 10.32 -7.91 4.92
CA HIS A 82 10.71 -6.51 4.84
C HIS A 82 11.98 -6.25 5.63
N ILE A 83 12.86 -5.42 5.10
CA ILE A 83 14.13 -5.06 5.73
C ILE A 83 14.13 -3.63 6.27
N GLY A 84 13.06 -2.87 6.05
CA GLY A 84 12.96 -1.52 6.56
C GLY A 84 11.61 -0.91 6.30
N PHE A 85 11.40 0.26 6.87
CA PHE A 85 10.21 1.07 6.63
C PHE A 85 10.58 2.54 6.74
N ASP A 86 9.72 3.41 6.22
CA ASP A 86 9.92 4.84 6.35
C ASP A 86 8.57 5.58 6.33
N TRP A 87 8.46 6.59 7.19
CA TRP A 87 7.35 7.53 7.19
C TRP A 87 7.83 8.82 6.54
N LEU A 88 7.28 9.15 5.37
CA LEU A 88 7.77 10.27 4.57
C LEU A 88 6.64 11.22 4.18
N PRO A 89 6.92 12.53 4.12
CA PRO A 89 6.03 13.46 3.43
C PRO A 89 5.84 13.05 1.97
N TYR A 90 4.74 13.48 1.39
CA TYR A 90 4.33 13.10 0.03
C TYR A 90 5.48 13.23 -1.00
N GLU A 91 6.12 14.40 -1.04
CA GLU A 91 7.14 14.65 -2.07
C GLU A 91 8.34 13.72 -1.95
N GLN A 92 8.76 13.44 -0.72
CA GLN A 92 9.87 12.51 -0.48
C GLN A 92 9.47 11.08 -0.76
N ALA A 93 8.24 10.70 -0.42
CA ALA A 93 7.70 9.37 -0.73
C ALA A 93 7.64 9.14 -2.24
N MET A 94 7.23 10.15 -3.02
CA MET A 94 7.22 10.08 -4.47
C MET A 94 8.59 9.79 -5.06
N LYS A 95 9.64 10.35 -4.46
CA LYS A 95 11.01 10.10 -4.93
C LYS A 95 11.53 8.72 -4.55
N LYS A 96 11.04 8.18 -3.43
CA LYS A 96 11.55 6.91 -2.90
C LYS A 96 10.86 5.68 -3.48
N LEU A 97 9.60 5.77 -3.82
CA LEU A 97 8.86 4.66 -4.41
C LEU A 97 9.51 4.17 -5.69
N THR A 98 9.72 2.87 -5.80
CA THR A 98 10.46 2.27 -6.91
C THR A 98 9.63 2.20 -8.20
N PHE A 99 8.33 1.87 -8.08
CA PHE A 99 7.49 1.61 -9.23
C PHE A 99 6.58 2.77 -9.59
N LYS A 100 6.43 3.00 -10.88
CA LYS A 100 5.54 4.04 -11.40
C LYS A 100 4.10 3.86 -10.93
N ASN A 101 3.60 2.63 -10.91
CA ASN A 101 2.23 2.37 -10.45
C ASN A 101 2.01 2.81 -9.01
N ALA A 102 2.97 2.59 -8.13
CA ALA A 102 2.88 3.04 -6.75
C ALA A 102 2.89 4.56 -6.64
N ARG A 103 3.73 5.22 -7.44
CA ARG A 103 3.75 6.69 -7.49
C ARG A 103 2.44 7.27 -7.99
N ASP A 104 1.83 6.65 -8.99
CA ASP A 104 0.53 7.08 -9.53
C ASP A 104 -0.57 6.97 -8.46
N ILE A 105 -0.57 5.88 -7.70
CA ILE A 105 -1.52 5.69 -6.59
C ILE A 105 -1.30 6.75 -5.50
N LEU A 106 -0.06 7.01 -5.14
CA LEU A 106 0.25 8.03 -4.13
C LEU A 106 -0.20 9.42 -4.58
N GLN A 107 0.02 9.75 -5.84
CA GLN A 107 -0.43 11.03 -6.40
C GLN A 107 -1.95 11.17 -6.32
N LYS A 108 -2.69 10.14 -6.70
CA LYS A 108 -4.15 10.13 -6.62
C LYS A 108 -4.64 10.28 -5.19
N ALA A 109 -4.00 9.59 -4.25
CA ALA A 109 -4.34 9.68 -2.83
C ALA A 109 -4.11 11.10 -2.29
N HIS A 110 -2.99 11.71 -2.67
CA HIS A 110 -2.66 13.07 -2.25
C HIS A 110 -3.67 14.09 -2.81
N GLU A 111 -4.03 13.97 -4.08
CA GLU A 111 -5.04 14.83 -4.70
C GLU A 111 -6.41 14.65 -4.03
N TYR A 112 -6.77 13.42 -3.71
CA TYR A 112 -8.01 13.14 -2.99
C TYR A 112 -8.04 13.85 -1.63
N LEU A 113 -6.95 13.74 -0.87
CA LEU A 113 -6.84 14.38 0.45
C LEU A 113 -6.90 15.90 0.34
N LYS A 114 -6.26 16.49 -0.65
CA LYS A 114 -6.31 17.94 -0.88
C LYS A 114 -7.73 18.39 -1.25
N ASN A 115 -8.38 17.67 -2.13
CA ASN A 115 -9.72 18.02 -2.62
C ASN A 115 -10.80 17.90 -1.53
N HIS A 116 -10.53 17.12 -0.49
CA HIS A 116 -11.44 16.93 0.63
C HIS A 116 -10.99 17.71 1.88
N GLY A 117 -9.99 18.59 1.76
CA GLY A 117 -9.54 19.45 2.85
C GLY A 117 -8.81 18.71 3.98
N LEU A 118 -8.31 17.51 3.73
CA LEU A 118 -7.64 16.69 4.74
C LEU A 118 -6.15 16.96 4.85
N VAL A 119 -5.54 17.54 3.81
CA VAL A 119 -4.15 18.02 3.79
C VAL A 119 -4.08 19.34 3.04
N ALA A 120 -3.02 20.09 3.27
CA ALA A 120 -2.77 21.37 2.60
C ALA A 120 -2.30 21.22 1.15
#